data_566db69a5b274f57ec82b78f02523859
#
_entry.id   566db69a5b274f57ec82b78f02523859
#
_cell.length_a   1.000
_cell.length_b   1.000
_cell.length_c   1.000
_cell.angle_alpha   90.00
_cell.angle_beta   90.00
_cell.angle_gamma   90.00
#
_symmetry.space_group_name_H-M   'P 1'
#
loop_
_entity.id
_entity.type
_entity.pdbx_description
1 polymer ?
#
loop_
_entity_poly.entity_id
_entity_poly.type
_entity_poly.pdbx_seq_one_letter_code
_entity_poly.pdbx_strand_id
1 'polypeptide(L)'
;MNTEKRVAIVTGATSGIGFAVAKRLGQDGFVVIINGTNEEKGKKRLEELTAEGITAEFHAFDVTDEAAVTEHITQIGEKYGKIDALINNAGGLGGRSRFEVMTTEFYRHVMALNVDSVFFASRAAIPFLKKGEHPTIINFGSNAGWNAGGPGAGIYGTSKAAVHTITRALAKDLAEYGIRVNAVSPGTIDTDFHKQIKSTKPEVFASWANNIMLGRLGQPEDVAGVVSFLVSKDAAFMTAETVQVGGGQALGI
;
A
#
# COMPACT_ATOMS: atom_id res chain seq x y z
N MET A 1 -19.39 27.10 1.17
CA MET A 1 -19.12 26.03 2.13
C MET A 1 -17.65 25.70 2.02
N ASN A 2 -16.86 25.99 3.03
CA ASN A 2 -15.45 25.63 3.04
C ASN A 2 -15.37 24.14 3.34
N THR A 3 -15.42 23.30 2.31
CA THR A 3 -15.23 21.86 2.46
C THR A 3 -13.75 21.67 2.74
N GLU A 4 -13.39 21.49 4.02
CA GLU A 4 -12.04 21.06 4.38
C GLU A 4 -11.68 19.83 3.54
N LYS A 5 -10.56 19.93 2.83
CA LYS A 5 -10.08 18.83 1.99
C LYS A 5 -9.88 17.57 2.83
N ARG A 6 -10.21 16.42 2.27
CA ARG A 6 -9.92 15.12 2.88
C ARG A 6 -8.42 14.85 2.84
N VAL A 7 -7.89 14.19 3.87
CA VAL A 7 -6.45 13.90 4.02
C VAL A 7 -6.18 12.42 3.85
N ALA A 8 -5.27 12.08 2.95
CA ALA A 8 -4.82 10.71 2.70
C ALA A 8 -3.32 10.57 2.94
N ILE A 9 -2.92 9.58 3.73
CA ILE A 9 -1.52 9.17 3.92
C ILE A 9 -1.26 7.95 3.06
N VAL A 10 -0.20 7.97 2.24
CA VAL A 10 0.23 6.83 1.42
C VAL A 10 1.67 6.48 1.76
N THR A 11 1.88 5.33 2.40
CA THR A 11 3.23 4.85 2.71
C THR A 11 3.89 4.23 1.49
N GLY A 12 5.23 4.38 1.36
CA GLY A 12 5.98 3.88 0.20
C GLY A 12 5.56 4.52 -1.13
N ALA A 13 5.19 5.81 -1.11
CA ALA A 13 4.58 6.50 -2.25
C ALA A 13 5.58 7.24 -3.17
N THR A 14 6.87 6.96 -3.06
CA THR A 14 7.89 7.59 -3.94
C THR A 14 8.09 6.86 -5.26
N SER A 15 7.38 5.75 -5.52
CA SER A 15 7.47 4.99 -6.78
C SER A 15 6.30 4.02 -6.97
N GLY A 16 6.20 3.48 -8.18
CA GLY A 16 5.31 2.36 -8.49
C GLY A 16 3.85 2.61 -8.11
N ILE A 17 3.23 1.60 -7.52
CA ILE A 17 1.81 1.64 -7.17
C ILE A 17 1.52 2.75 -6.17
N GLY A 18 2.35 2.94 -5.13
CA GLY A 18 2.14 3.96 -4.12
C GLY A 18 2.11 5.37 -4.69
N PHE A 19 2.98 5.67 -5.66
CA PHE A 19 2.97 6.98 -6.32
C PHE A 19 1.72 7.17 -7.21
N ALA A 20 1.34 6.14 -7.97
CA ALA A 20 0.12 6.19 -8.78
C ALA A 20 -1.14 6.37 -7.90
N VAL A 21 -1.19 5.70 -6.74
CA VAL A 21 -2.28 5.88 -5.76
C VAL A 21 -2.29 7.30 -5.21
N ALA A 22 -1.13 7.84 -4.79
CA ALA A 22 -1.04 9.20 -4.28
C ALA A 22 -1.51 10.23 -5.33
N LYS A 23 -1.05 10.09 -6.58
CA LYS A 23 -1.46 10.94 -7.69
C LYS A 23 -2.97 10.87 -7.91
N ARG A 24 -3.54 9.65 -7.99
CA ARG A 24 -4.97 9.46 -8.19
C ARG A 24 -5.81 10.06 -7.06
N LEU A 25 -5.45 9.82 -5.81
CA LEU A 25 -6.16 10.41 -4.66
C LEU A 25 -6.07 11.94 -4.65
N GLY A 26 -4.93 12.51 -5.06
CA GLY A 26 -4.80 13.95 -5.26
C GLY A 26 -5.75 14.50 -6.33
N GLN A 27 -5.89 13.81 -7.45
CA GLN A 27 -6.85 14.13 -8.51
C GLN A 27 -8.31 13.98 -8.04
N ASP A 28 -8.58 13.06 -7.11
CA ASP A 28 -9.88 12.89 -6.45
C ASP A 28 -10.14 13.96 -5.35
N GLY A 29 -9.22 14.93 -5.18
CA GLY A 29 -9.39 16.10 -4.31
C GLY A 29 -8.84 15.96 -2.89
N PHE A 30 -8.08 14.89 -2.57
CA PHE A 30 -7.41 14.76 -1.29
C PHE A 30 -6.18 15.68 -1.19
N VAL A 31 -5.87 16.11 0.04
CA VAL A 31 -4.49 16.43 0.42
C VAL A 31 -3.75 15.12 0.58
N VAL A 32 -2.67 14.91 -0.17
CA VAL A 32 -1.94 13.64 -0.16
C VAL A 32 -0.62 13.79 0.57
N ILE A 33 -0.42 12.96 1.58
CA ILE A 33 0.83 12.86 2.31
C ILE A 33 1.58 11.63 1.79
N ILE A 34 2.67 11.86 1.08
CA ILE A 34 3.50 10.78 0.55
C ILE A 34 4.68 10.49 1.47
N ASN A 35 4.93 9.21 1.72
CA ASN A 35 6.06 8.74 2.52
C ASN A 35 7.05 7.92 1.68
N GLY A 36 8.29 7.96 2.11
CA GLY A 36 9.39 7.13 1.65
C GLY A 36 10.68 7.47 2.38
N THR A 37 11.72 6.66 2.25
CA THR A 37 13.00 6.86 2.96
C THR A 37 13.99 7.74 2.19
N ASN A 38 13.84 7.85 0.87
CA ASN A 38 14.76 8.63 0.03
C ASN A 38 14.24 10.06 -0.17
N GLU A 39 14.90 11.03 0.46
CA GLU A 39 14.50 12.44 0.42
C GLU A 39 14.51 13.05 -0.97
N GLU A 40 15.54 12.80 -1.78
CA GLU A 40 15.64 13.38 -3.13
C GLU A 40 14.50 12.89 -4.01
N LYS A 41 14.26 11.56 -3.97
CA LYS A 41 13.16 10.96 -4.72
C LYS A 41 11.79 11.47 -4.23
N GLY A 42 11.63 11.63 -2.92
CA GLY A 42 10.42 12.17 -2.32
C GLY A 42 10.15 13.62 -2.74
N LYS A 43 11.16 14.49 -2.68
CA LYS A 43 11.06 15.89 -3.11
C LYS A 43 10.69 15.99 -4.60
N LYS A 44 11.33 15.18 -5.46
CA LYS A 44 11.00 15.12 -6.88
C LYS A 44 9.55 14.72 -7.12
N ARG A 45 9.04 13.73 -6.39
CA ARG A 45 7.64 13.30 -6.49
C ARG A 45 6.66 14.34 -5.99
N LEU A 46 7.04 15.07 -4.94
CA LEU A 46 6.25 16.20 -4.46
C LEU A 46 6.14 17.30 -5.51
N GLU A 47 7.25 17.62 -6.20
CA GLU A 47 7.27 18.59 -7.30
C GLU A 47 6.37 18.15 -8.46
N GLU A 48 6.41 16.86 -8.84
CA GLU A 48 5.55 16.29 -9.89
C GLU A 48 4.05 16.43 -9.52
N LEU A 49 3.67 16.11 -8.28
CA LEU A 49 2.29 16.24 -7.82
C LEU A 49 1.82 17.71 -7.79
N THR A 50 2.66 18.60 -7.27
CA THR A 50 2.35 20.04 -7.19
C THR A 50 2.24 20.68 -8.57
N ALA A 51 3.07 20.30 -9.53
CA ALA A 51 2.98 20.76 -10.91
C ALA A 51 1.64 20.39 -11.59
N GLU A 52 1.00 19.31 -11.15
CA GLU A 52 -0.34 18.90 -11.58
C GLU A 52 -1.47 19.55 -10.76
N GLY A 53 -1.16 20.48 -9.87
CA GLY A 53 -2.16 21.18 -9.03
C GLY A 53 -2.63 20.37 -7.82
N ILE A 54 -1.97 19.25 -7.52
CA ILE A 54 -2.30 18.40 -6.38
C ILE A 54 -1.67 19.01 -5.11
N THR A 55 -2.48 19.14 -4.06
CA THR A 55 -1.97 19.52 -2.73
C THR A 55 -1.33 18.30 -2.08
N ALA A 56 -0.02 18.34 -1.87
CA ALA A 56 0.72 17.20 -1.33
C ALA A 56 1.81 17.64 -0.35
N GLU A 57 2.24 16.71 0.51
CA GLU A 57 3.40 16.84 1.39
C GLU A 57 4.23 15.56 1.34
N PHE A 58 5.53 15.69 1.60
CA PHE A 58 6.43 14.55 1.70
C PHE A 58 6.99 14.43 3.11
N HIS A 59 6.88 13.24 3.69
CA HIS A 59 7.43 12.86 4.99
C HIS A 59 8.44 11.71 4.83
N ALA A 60 9.71 12.01 5.17
CA ALA A 60 10.79 11.03 5.08
C ALA A 60 10.91 10.23 6.38
N PHE A 61 10.47 8.98 6.39
CA PHE A 61 10.67 8.05 7.51
C PHE A 61 10.63 6.59 7.06
N ASP A 62 11.29 5.72 7.82
CA ASP A 62 11.23 4.28 7.64
C ASP A 62 9.98 3.73 8.34
N VAL A 63 9.14 3.02 7.59
CA VAL A 63 7.92 2.41 8.12
C VAL A 63 8.17 1.27 9.10
N THR A 64 9.41 0.77 9.19
CA THR A 64 9.83 -0.25 10.16
C THR A 64 10.28 0.34 11.49
N ASP A 65 10.48 1.65 11.56
CA ASP A 65 10.76 2.39 12.79
C ASP A 65 9.45 2.88 13.43
N GLU A 66 9.02 2.19 14.46
CA GLU A 66 7.77 2.49 15.18
C GLU A 66 7.72 3.92 15.72
N ALA A 67 8.84 4.42 16.26
CA ALA A 67 8.90 5.76 16.84
C ALA A 67 8.74 6.83 15.74
N ALA A 68 9.45 6.70 14.63
CA ALA A 68 9.34 7.60 13.48
C ALA A 68 7.94 7.57 12.86
N VAL A 69 7.35 6.37 12.68
CA VAL A 69 5.97 6.23 12.19
C VAL A 69 4.98 6.95 13.09
N THR A 70 5.09 6.75 14.40
CA THR A 70 4.19 7.38 15.38
C THR A 70 4.33 8.90 15.37
N GLU A 71 5.57 9.40 15.38
CA GLU A 71 5.86 10.84 15.35
C GLU A 71 5.26 11.50 14.11
N HIS A 72 5.61 11.02 12.92
CA HIS A 72 5.17 11.63 11.67
C HIS A 72 3.66 11.56 11.47
N ILE A 73 3.02 10.43 11.77
CA ILE A 73 1.56 10.29 11.64
C ILE A 73 0.83 11.19 12.65
N THR A 74 1.38 11.34 13.87
CA THR A 74 0.83 12.26 14.86
C THR A 74 0.94 13.71 14.40
N GLN A 75 2.11 14.14 13.91
CA GLN A 75 2.32 15.48 13.36
C GLN A 75 1.32 15.80 12.23
N ILE A 76 1.11 14.84 11.31
CA ILE A 76 0.12 14.99 10.22
C ILE A 76 -1.29 15.12 10.80
N GLY A 77 -1.67 14.21 11.70
CA GLY A 77 -2.99 14.21 12.31
C GLY A 77 -3.30 15.47 13.13
N GLU A 78 -2.31 16.01 13.85
CA GLU A 78 -2.44 17.27 14.59
C GLU A 78 -2.55 18.47 13.64
N LYS A 79 -1.73 18.51 12.57
CA LYS A 79 -1.76 19.57 11.56
C LYS A 79 -3.11 19.71 10.87
N TYR A 80 -3.73 18.60 10.51
CA TYR A 80 -5.00 18.58 9.77
C TYR A 80 -6.22 18.35 10.66
N GLY A 81 -6.03 18.03 11.94
CA GLY A 81 -7.09 17.70 12.89
C GLY A 81 -7.74 16.33 12.68
N LYS A 82 -7.50 15.69 11.51
CA LYS A 82 -8.10 14.42 11.08
C LYS A 82 -7.21 13.69 10.08
N ILE A 83 -7.50 12.41 9.85
CA ILE A 83 -7.05 11.62 8.71
C ILE A 83 -8.29 10.94 8.11
N ASP A 84 -8.47 11.00 6.79
CA ASP A 84 -9.64 10.40 6.13
C ASP A 84 -9.29 9.07 5.45
N ALA A 85 -8.03 8.90 5.01
CA ALA A 85 -7.57 7.65 4.43
C ALA A 85 -6.12 7.33 4.83
N LEU A 86 -5.88 6.09 5.24
CA LEU A 86 -4.53 5.54 5.41
C LEU A 86 -4.33 4.42 4.39
N ILE A 87 -3.31 4.57 3.54
CA ILE A 87 -2.93 3.59 2.54
C ILE A 87 -1.60 2.95 2.94
N ASN A 88 -1.64 1.77 3.52
CA ASN A 88 -0.49 0.96 3.90
C ASN A 88 0.06 0.23 2.66
N ASN A 89 0.76 0.98 1.79
CA ASN A 89 1.34 0.45 0.56
C ASN A 89 2.81 0.03 0.72
N ALA A 90 3.56 0.66 1.64
CA ALA A 90 4.94 0.27 1.88
C ALA A 90 5.06 -1.23 2.13
N GLY A 91 6.04 -1.84 1.48
CA GLY A 91 6.26 -3.27 1.57
C GLY A 91 7.13 -3.77 0.41
N GLY A 92 7.56 -5.00 0.50
CA GLY A 92 8.42 -5.57 -0.52
C GLY A 92 8.83 -7.01 -0.26
N LEU A 93 9.44 -7.60 -1.27
CA LEU A 93 9.97 -8.96 -1.21
C LEU A 93 11.15 -9.08 -0.20
N GLY A 94 11.90 -7.99 -0.01
CA GLY A 94 13.11 -7.96 0.82
C GLY A 94 14.28 -8.78 0.26
N GLY A 95 14.03 -9.54 -0.81
CA GLY A 95 14.94 -10.51 -1.40
C GLY A 95 14.29 -11.89 -1.54
N ARG A 96 15.11 -12.92 -1.85
CA ARG A 96 14.63 -14.31 -1.92
C ARG A 96 15.53 -15.19 -1.06
N SER A 97 14.92 -16.02 -0.21
CA SER A 97 15.61 -17.03 0.57
C SER A 97 14.74 -18.28 0.71
N ARG A 98 15.31 -19.45 0.50
CA ARG A 98 14.62 -20.72 0.79
C ARG A 98 14.64 -20.96 2.31
N PHE A 99 13.63 -21.64 2.85
CA PHE A 99 13.49 -21.85 4.29
C PHE A 99 14.72 -22.52 4.93
N GLU A 100 15.34 -23.47 4.24
CA GLU A 100 16.52 -24.22 4.73
C GLU A 100 17.76 -23.37 5.00
N VAL A 101 17.87 -22.21 4.32
CA VAL A 101 19.02 -21.28 4.43
C VAL A 101 18.62 -19.88 4.89
N MET A 102 17.35 -19.70 5.24
CA MET A 102 16.83 -18.40 5.66
C MET A 102 17.38 -18.01 7.03
N THR A 103 18.04 -16.84 7.11
CA THR A 103 18.48 -16.31 8.40
C THR A 103 17.32 -15.66 9.16
N THR A 104 17.48 -15.59 10.49
CA THR A 104 16.50 -14.92 11.36
C THR A 104 16.40 -13.43 11.03
N GLU A 105 17.51 -12.79 10.65
CA GLU A 105 17.56 -11.37 10.25
C GLU A 105 16.71 -11.14 9.00
N PHE A 106 16.87 -11.99 7.98
CA PHE A 106 16.07 -11.89 6.76
C PHE A 106 14.58 -12.10 7.04
N TYR A 107 14.24 -13.12 7.85
CA TYR A 107 12.87 -13.34 8.30
C TYR A 107 12.28 -12.10 8.99
N ARG A 108 12.99 -11.56 9.99
CA ARG A 108 12.55 -10.38 10.75
C ARG A 108 12.42 -9.16 9.85
N HIS A 109 13.38 -8.93 8.95
CA HIS A 109 13.32 -7.82 7.99
C HIS A 109 12.04 -7.88 7.14
N VAL A 110 11.72 -9.04 6.56
CA VAL A 110 10.52 -9.18 5.72
C VAL A 110 9.23 -8.99 6.53
N MET A 111 9.19 -9.50 7.77
CA MET A 111 8.03 -9.33 8.65
C MET A 111 7.87 -7.87 9.09
N ALA A 112 8.94 -7.22 9.52
CA ALA A 112 8.92 -5.81 9.90
C ALA A 112 8.45 -4.92 8.75
N LEU A 113 9.01 -5.13 7.55
CA LEU A 113 8.65 -4.33 6.37
C LEU A 113 7.19 -4.48 5.94
N ASN A 114 6.60 -5.68 6.04
CA ASN A 114 5.28 -5.96 5.48
C ASN A 114 4.16 -6.07 6.51
N VAL A 115 4.47 -6.37 7.77
CA VAL A 115 3.47 -6.64 8.82
C VAL A 115 3.52 -5.58 9.91
N ASP A 116 4.71 -5.39 10.54
CA ASP A 116 4.85 -4.43 11.63
C ASP A 116 4.56 -3.00 11.15
N SER A 117 5.01 -2.66 9.93
CA SER A 117 4.72 -1.37 9.29
C SER A 117 3.22 -1.08 9.18
N VAL A 118 2.40 -2.08 8.80
CA VAL A 118 0.93 -1.96 8.73
C VAL A 118 0.34 -1.75 10.11
N PHE A 119 0.83 -2.49 11.10
CA PHE A 119 0.39 -2.36 12.49
C PHE A 119 0.74 -0.98 13.06
N PHE A 120 2.00 -0.54 12.93
CA PHE A 120 2.46 0.74 13.48
C PHE A 120 1.68 1.92 12.88
N ALA A 121 1.59 1.98 11.55
CA ALA A 121 0.89 3.06 10.87
C ALA A 121 -0.61 3.08 11.18
N SER A 122 -1.27 1.90 11.20
CA SER A 122 -2.69 1.81 11.53
C SER A 122 -2.95 2.29 12.95
N ARG A 123 -2.17 1.81 13.93
CA ARG A 123 -2.31 2.20 15.33
C ARG A 123 -2.14 3.70 15.54
N ALA A 124 -1.11 4.30 14.93
CA ALA A 124 -0.85 5.73 15.02
C ALA A 124 -1.96 6.59 14.37
N ALA A 125 -2.58 6.10 13.28
CA ALA A 125 -3.59 6.84 12.55
C ALA A 125 -5.01 6.75 13.16
N ILE A 126 -5.35 5.69 13.91
CA ILE A 126 -6.69 5.45 14.46
C ILE A 126 -7.27 6.65 15.21
N PRO A 127 -6.55 7.36 16.10
CA PRO A 127 -7.09 8.51 16.81
C PRO A 127 -7.57 9.64 15.90
N PHE A 128 -6.95 9.79 14.74
CA PHE A 128 -7.26 10.82 13.74
C PHE A 128 -8.26 10.31 12.70
N LEU A 129 -8.24 9.02 12.36
CA LEU A 129 -9.27 8.38 11.53
C LEU A 129 -10.65 8.47 12.17
N LYS A 130 -10.76 8.35 13.49
CA LYS A 130 -12.02 8.54 14.25
C LYS A 130 -12.65 9.93 14.05
N LYS A 131 -11.88 10.92 13.58
CA LYS A 131 -12.33 12.29 13.28
C LYS A 131 -12.49 12.53 11.77
N GLY A 132 -12.17 11.54 10.95
CA GLY A 132 -12.18 11.63 9.50
C GLY A 132 -13.59 11.62 8.90
N GLU A 133 -13.70 12.10 7.67
CA GLU A 133 -14.90 12.00 6.86
C GLU A 133 -14.87 10.72 6.01
N HIS A 134 -15.78 9.77 6.27
CA HIS A 134 -15.79 8.43 5.65
C HIS A 134 -14.44 7.69 5.79
N PRO A 135 -13.91 7.57 7.03
CA PRO A 135 -12.55 7.14 7.27
C PRO A 135 -12.32 5.71 6.78
N THR A 136 -11.13 5.47 6.21
CA THR A 136 -10.80 4.14 5.69
C THR A 136 -9.31 3.83 5.79
N ILE A 137 -9.01 2.54 5.98
CA ILE A 137 -7.66 1.97 5.87
C ILE A 137 -7.65 1.02 4.67
N ILE A 138 -6.67 1.18 3.78
CA ILE A 138 -6.42 0.24 2.69
C ILE A 138 -5.04 -0.38 2.86
N ASN A 139 -5.00 -1.68 3.06
CA ASN A 139 -3.77 -2.43 3.23
C ASN A 139 -3.36 -3.10 1.91
N PHE A 140 -2.06 -3.10 1.61
CA PHE A 140 -1.54 -3.79 0.44
C PHE A 140 -1.13 -5.23 0.78
N GLY A 141 -2.02 -6.17 0.46
CA GLY A 141 -1.74 -7.59 0.35
C GLY A 141 -0.90 -7.91 -0.88
N SER A 142 -1.08 -9.09 -1.42
CA SER A 142 -0.50 -9.58 -2.68
C SER A 142 -1.16 -10.91 -3.06
N ASN A 143 -1.16 -11.27 -4.35
CA ASN A 143 -1.48 -12.63 -4.76
C ASN A 143 -0.59 -13.68 -4.07
N ALA A 144 0.65 -13.30 -3.70
CA ALA A 144 1.53 -14.15 -2.91
C ALA A 144 0.97 -14.51 -1.52
N GLY A 145 0.06 -13.71 -0.98
CA GLY A 145 -0.65 -14.04 0.26
C GLY A 145 -1.62 -15.22 0.14
N TRP A 146 -1.97 -15.60 -1.10
CA TRP A 146 -2.82 -16.77 -1.38
C TRP A 146 -2.02 -17.99 -1.84
N ASN A 147 -1.00 -17.80 -2.70
CA ASN A 147 -0.27 -18.88 -3.35
C ASN A 147 1.20 -19.02 -2.87
N ALA A 148 1.58 -18.28 -1.81
CA ALA A 148 2.92 -18.23 -1.23
C ALA A 148 4.02 -17.66 -2.17
N GLY A 149 3.68 -17.26 -3.40
CA GLY A 149 4.64 -16.77 -4.38
C GLY A 149 5.55 -17.87 -4.95
N GLY A 150 6.54 -17.48 -5.77
CA GLY A 150 7.50 -18.41 -6.34
C GLY A 150 8.59 -18.83 -5.33
N PRO A 151 9.50 -19.78 -5.74
CA PRO A 151 10.58 -20.26 -4.88
C PRO A 151 11.40 -19.14 -4.24
N GLY A 152 11.63 -19.26 -2.93
CA GLY A 152 12.34 -18.27 -2.11
C GLY A 152 11.51 -17.03 -1.73
N ALA A 153 10.23 -16.94 -2.10
CA ALA A 153 9.33 -15.87 -1.69
C ALA A 153 8.38 -16.28 -0.55
N GLY A 154 8.53 -17.46 0.02
CA GLY A 154 7.58 -18.02 0.99
C GLY A 154 7.31 -17.12 2.20
N ILE A 155 8.36 -16.51 2.80
CA ILE A 155 8.16 -15.61 3.94
C ILE A 155 7.46 -14.30 3.53
N TYR A 156 7.70 -13.79 2.32
CA TYR A 156 6.93 -12.68 1.78
C TYR A 156 5.45 -13.08 1.61
N GLY A 157 5.15 -14.25 1.03
CA GLY A 157 3.79 -14.76 0.93
C GLY A 157 3.12 -14.87 2.30
N THR A 158 3.83 -15.40 3.30
CA THR A 158 3.38 -15.47 4.70
C THR A 158 3.04 -14.08 5.25
N SER A 159 3.93 -13.10 5.05
CA SER A 159 3.70 -11.72 5.51
C SER A 159 2.47 -11.09 4.85
N LYS A 160 2.24 -11.35 3.55
CA LYS A 160 1.06 -10.83 2.83
C LYS A 160 -0.24 -11.55 3.21
N ALA A 161 -0.19 -12.84 3.56
CA ALA A 161 -1.32 -13.55 4.18
C ALA A 161 -1.67 -12.97 5.56
N ALA A 162 -0.66 -12.62 6.37
CA ALA A 162 -0.86 -11.92 7.63
C ALA A 162 -1.56 -10.56 7.42
N VAL A 163 -1.19 -9.80 6.39
CA VAL A 163 -1.86 -8.53 6.04
C VAL A 163 -3.34 -8.75 5.72
N HIS A 164 -3.71 -9.81 4.98
CA HIS A 164 -5.11 -10.14 4.72
C HIS A 164 -5.88 -10.41 6.03
N THR A 165 -5.23 -11.05 7.01
CA THR A 165 -5.86 -11.34 8.31
C THR A 165 -5.95 -10.10 9.20
N ILE A 166 -4.89 -9.28 9.27
CA ILE A 166 -4.88 -8.01 10.00
C ILE A 166 -5.97 -7.07 9.46
N THR A 167 -6.20 -7.05 8.14
CA THR A 167 -7.28 -6.27 7.53
C THR A 167 -8.64 -6.61 8.13
N ARG A 168 -8.95 -7.91 8.24
CA ARG A 168 -10.20 -8.38 8.84
C ARG A 168 -10.29 -8.11 10.35
N ALA A 169 -9.17 -8.23 11.07
CA ALA A 169 -9.11 -7.92 12.49
C ALA A 169 -9.38 -6.43 12.75
N LEU A 170 -8.64 -5.55 12.05
CA LEU A 170 -8.85 -4.10 12.14
C LEU A 170 -10.27 -3.69 11.74
N ALA A 171 -10.86 -4.33 10.71
CA ALA A 171 -12.24 -4.05 10.31
C ALA A 171 -13.24 -4.34 11.44
N LYS A 172 -13.05 -5.43 12.18
CA LYS A 172 -13.91 -5.77 13.34
C LYS A 172 -13.73 -4.78 14.48
N ASP A 173 -12.48 -4.46 14.82
CA ASP A 173 -12.16 -3.57 15.95
C ASP A 173 -12.59 -2.12 15.72
N LEU A 174 -12.63 -1.69 14.44
CA LEU A 174 -12.85 -0.29 14.09
C LEU A 174 -14.27 0.00 13.54
N ALA A 175 -15.09 -1.02 13.36
CA ALA A 175 -16.46 -0.88 12.85
C ALA A 175 -17.33 0.05 13.70
N GLU A 176 -17.21 0.01 15.03
CA GLU A 176 -17.94 0.88 15.95
C GLU A 176 -17.65 2.37 15.72
N TYR A 177 -16.50 2.71 15.14
CA TYR A 177 -16.11 4.09 14.79
C TYR A 177 -16.44 4.47 13.35
N GLY A 178 -17.12 3.60 12.60
CA GLY A 178 -17.41 3.81 11.18
C GLY A 178 -16.19 3.77 10.26
N ILE A 179 -15.04 3.28 10.74
CA ILE A 179 -13.81 3.15 9.96
C ILE A 179 -13.88 1.85 9.16
N ARG A 180 -13.83 1.94 7.83
CA ARG A 180 -13.75 0.77 6.95
C ARG A 180 -12.30 0.34 6.77
N VAL A 181 -12.06 -0.95 6.74
CA VAL A 181 -10.71 -1.50 6.50
C VAL A 181 -10.80 -2.57 5.43
N ASN A 182 -10.12 -2.35 4.31
CA ASN A 182 -10.05 -3.30 3.20
C ASN A 182 -8.59 -3.53 2.78
N ALA A 183 -8.35 -4.56 2.01
CA ALA A 183 -7.07 -4.79 1.36
C ALA A 183 -7.22 -4.80 -0.16
N VAL A 184 -6.17 -4.39 -0.86
CA VAL A 184 -5.97 -4.72 -2.27
C VAL A 184 -4.87 -5.77 -2.37
N SER A 185 -5.05 -6.73 -3.28
CA SER A 185 -4.11 -7.83 -3.52
C SER A 185 -3.67 -7.79 -4.99
N PRO A 186 -2.63 -7.00 -5.31
CA PRO A 186 -2.13 -6.91 -6.68
C PRO A 186 -1.54 -8.24 -7.17
N GLY A 187 -1.73 -8.52 -8.45
CA GLY A 187 -0.96 -9.53 -9.19
C GLY A 187 0.39 -8.98 -9.64
N THR A 188 0.84 -9.41 -10.81
CA THR A 188 2.08 -8.90 -11.39
C THR A 188 1.86 -7.53 -12.04
N ILE A 189 2.34 -6.50 -11.36
CA ILE A 189 2.28 -5.09 -11.81
C ILE A 189 3.66 -4.66 -12.30
N ASP A 190 3.73 -3.99 -13.43
CA ASP A 190 4.95 -3.49 -14.04
C ASP A 190 5.49 -2.29 -13.25
N THR A 191 6.40 -2.55 -12.33
CA THR A 191 7.04 -1.55 -11.45
C THR A 191 8.50 -1.86 -11.22
N ASP A 192 9.20 -0.97 -10.52
CA ASP A 192 10.59 -1.19 -10.06
C ASP A 192 10.74 -2.37 -9.09
N PHE A 193 9.64 -2.88 -8.52
CA PHE A 193 9.64 -4.12 -7.72
C PHE A 193 10.27 -5.29 -8.51
N HIS A 194 10.10 -5.29 -9.82
CA HIS A 194 10.64 -6.29 -10.73
C HIS A 194 11.91 -5.84 -11.46
N LYS A 195 12.56 -4.73 -11.05
CA LYS A 195 13.69 -4.12 -11.74
C LYS A 195 14.81 -5.13 -12.07
N GLN A 196 15.15 -6.02 -11.13
CA GLN A 196 16.20 -7.01 -11.31
C GLN A 196 15.88 -7.97 -12.45
N ILE A 197 14.68 -8.56 -12.46
CA ILE A 197 14.31 -9.50 -13.52
C ILE A 197 14.13 -8.78 -14.86
N LYS A 198 13.59 -7.58 -14.87
CA LYS A 198 13.45 -6.74 -16.07
C LYS A 198 14.79 -6.44 -16.72
N SER A 199 15.82 -6.18 -15.92
CA SER A 199 17.17 -5.87 -16.44
C SER A 199 17.98 -7.09 -16.82
N THR A 200 17.80 -8.24 -16.15
CA THR A 200 18.63 -9.43 -16.37
C THR A 200 17.99 -10.46 -17.30
N LYS A 201 16.65 -10.52 -17.35
CA LYS A 201 15.88 -11.51 -18.14
C LYS A 201 14.57 -10.88 -18.62
N PRO A 202 14.61 -9.86 -19.50
CA PRO A 202 13.41 -9.12 -19.92
C PRO A 202 12.37 -10.00 -20.62
N GLU A 203 12.82 -11.02 -21.38
CA GLU A 203 11.93 -11.97 -22.05
C GLU A 203 11.15 -12.84 -21.04
N VAL A 204 11.78 -13.22 -19.93
CA VAL A 204 11.10 -13.97 -18.84
C VAL A 204 10.07 -13.08 -18.17
N PHE A 205 10.42 -11.81 -17.91
CA PHE A 205 9.46 -10.86 -17.32
C PHE A 205 8.26 -10.64 -18.25
N ALA A 206 8.49 -10.45 -19.55
CA ALA A 206 7.43 -10.29 -20.53
C ALA A 206 6.55 -11.54 -20.62
N SER A 207 7.12 -12.75 -20.52
CA SER A 207 6.37 -14.00 -20.59
C SER A 207 5.40 -14.21 -19.42
N TRP A 208 5.56 -13.47 -18.32
CA TRP A 208 4.61 -13.54 -17.19
C TRP A 208 3.20 -13.10 -17.58
N ALA A 209 3.06 -12.27 -18.61
CA ALA A 209 1.75 -11.91 -19.18
C ALA A 209 0.94 -13.13 -19.63
N ASN A 210 1.59 -14.23 -20.05
CA ASN A 210 0.95 -15.44 -20.50
C ASN A 210 0.17 -16.17 -19.37
N ASN A 211 0.51 -15.87 -18.10
CA ASN A 211 -0.17 -16.43 -16.93
C ASN A 211 -1.26 -15.47 -16.38
N ILE A 212 -1.61 -14.44 -17.13
CA ILE A 212 -2.61 -13.45 -16.77
C ILE A 212 -3.74 -13.52 -17.80
N MET A 213 -4.97 -13.78 -17.36
CA MET A 213 -6.11 -13.97 -18.27
C MET A 213 -6.35 -12.78 -19.19
N LEU A 214 -6.08 -11.56 -18.72
CA LEU A 214 -6.16 -10.34 -19.55
C LEU A 214 -4.98 -10.15 -20.51
N GLY A 215 -4.02 -11.08 -20.56
CA GLY A 215 -2.91 -11.13 -21.54
C GLY A 215 -1.88 -10.01 -21.41
N ARG A 216 -1.87 -9.28 -20.31
CA ARG A 216 -0.91 -8.20 -20.06
C ARG A 216 -0.50 -8.12 -18.59
N LEU A 217 0.67 -7.55 -18.34
CA LEU A 217 1.04 -7.11 -17.00
C LEU A 217 0.13 -5.95 -16.56
N GLY A 218 -0.18 -5.90 -15.27
CA GLY A 218 -0.87 -4.75 -14.71
C GLY A 218 0.01 -3.51 -14.70
N GLN A 219 -0.61 -2.34 -14.72
CA GLN A 219 0.05 -1.05 -14.52
C GLN A 219 -0.30 -0.51 -13.14
N PRO A 220 0.53 0.37 -12.54
CA PRO A 220 0.22 1.01 -11.26
C PRO A 220 -1.16 1.66 -11.22
N GLU A 221 -1.61 2.22 -12.33
CA GLU A 221 -2.90 2.89 -12.50
C GLU A 221 -4.08 1.90 -12.39
N ASP A 222 -3.91 0.64 -12.80
CA ASP A 222 -4.93 -0.41 -12.63
C ASP A 222 -5.25 -0.62 -11.13
N VAL A 223 -4.23 -0.51 -10.27
CA VAL A 223 -4.40 -0.65 -8.82
C VAL A 223 -4.90 0.65 -8.19
N ALA A 224 -4.39 1.80 -8.64
CA ALA A 224 -4.78 3.11 -8.13
C ALA A 224 -6.28 3.38 -8.31
N GLY A 225 -6.87 2.95 -9.43
CA GLY A 225 -8.31 3.04 -9.66
C GLY A 225 -9.14 2.28 -8.65
N VAL A 226 -8.70 1.08 -8.27
CA VAL A 226 -9.38 0.28 -7.23
C VAL A 226 -9.25 0.91 -5.84
N VAL A 227 -8.07 1.42 -5.50
CA VAL A 227 -7.88 2.14 -4.23
C VAL A 227 -8.77 3.39 -4.17
N SER A 228 -8.85 4.19 -5.25
CA SER A 228 -9.74 5.35 -5.37
C SER A 228 -11.20 4.97 -5.13
N PHE A 229 -11.68 3.89 -5.74
CA PHE A 229 -13.02 3.37 -5.47
C PHE A 229 -13.20 2.98 -3.99
N LEU A 230 -12.26 2.23 -3.40
CA LEU A 230 -12.38 1.76 -2.01
C LEU A 230 -12.37 2.89 -0.98
N VAL A 231 -11.73 4.04 -1.26
CA VAL A 231 -11.77 5.21 -0.37
C VAL A 231 -12.98 6.13 -0.63
N SER A 232 -13.72 5.89 -1.70
CA SER A 232 -14.90 6.69 -2.07
C SER A 232 -16.15 6.31 -1.27
N LYS A 233 -17.21 7.10 -1.42
CA LYS A 233 -18.54 6.82 -0.88
C LYS A 233 -19.20 5.63 -1.55
N ASP A 234 -18.82 5.30 -2.79
CA ASP A 234 -19.38 4.17 -3.52
C ASP A 234 -19.03 2.82 -2.90
N ALA A 235 -17.94 2.78 -2.11
CA ALA A 235 -17.54 1.60 -1.33
C ALA A 235 -18.04 1.64 0.14
N ALA A 236 -19.06 2.44 0.46
CA ALA A 236 -19.52 2.65 1.86
C ALA A 236 -19.95 1.36 2.58
N PHE A 237 -20.37 0.32 1.85
CA PHE A 237 -20.76 -0.96 2.43
C PHE A 237 -19.70 -2.06 2.28
N MET A 238 -18.44 -1.66 1.99
CA MET A 238 -17.32 -2.59 1.85
C MET A 238 -16.33 -2.42 3.00
N THR A 239 -16.19 -3.46 3.81
CA THR A 239 -15.18 -3.58 4.87
C THR A 239 -14.80 -5.04 5.07
N ALA A 240 -13.59 -5.30 5.58
CA ALA A 240 -13.01 -6.64 5.77
C ALA A 240 -12.72 -7.42 4.47
N GLU A 241 -12.83 -6.77 3.31
CA GLU A 241 -12.62 -7.40 2.01
C GLU A 241 -11.16 -7.36 1.58
N THR A 242 -10.76 -8.36 0.76
CA THR A 242 -9.49 -8.36 0.03
C THR A 242 -9.79 -8.40 -1.46
N VAL A 243 -9.64 -7.26 -2.13
CA VAL A 243 -9.93 -7.11 -3.55
C VAL A 243 -8.70 -7.48 -4.39
N GLN A 244 -8.82 -8.51 -5.20
CA GLN A 244 -7.76 -8.94 -6.11
C GLN A 244 -7.70 -8.04 -7.35
N VAL A 245 -6.49 -7.52 -7.66
CA VAL A 245 -6.22 -6.68 -8.83
C VAL A 245 -5.10 -7.33 -9.63
N GLY A 246 -5.40 -8.42 -10.28
CA GLY A 246 -4.39 -9.28 -10.91
C GLY A 246 -4.73 -9.78 -12.32
N GLY A 247 -5.76 -9.20 -12.98
CA GLY A 247 -6.12 -9.57 -14.35
C GLY A 247 -6.49 -11.05 -14.52
N GLY A 248 -6.96 -11.73 -13.46
CA GLY A 248 -7.25 -13.16 -13.44
C GLY A 248 -6.06 -14.06 -13.08
N GLN A 249 -4.88 -13.51 -12.79
CA GLN A 249 -3.66 -14.29 -12.47
C GLN A 249 -3.85 -15.25 -11.26
N ALA A 250 -4.64 -14.85 -10.25
CA ALA A 250 -4.80 -15.64 -9.03
C ALA A 250 -5.60 -16.94 -9.23
N LEU A 251 -6.36 -17.02 -10.31
CA LEU A 251 -7.18 -18.20 -10.61
C LEU A 251 -6.37 -19.36 -11.21
N GLY A 252 -5.08 -19.14 -11.49
CA GLY A 252 -4.09 -20.10 -11.98
C GLY A 252 -4.65 -21.10 -13.01
N ILE A 253 -4.22 -21.00 -14.23
CA ILE A 253 -4.36 -22.09 -15.19
C ILE A 253 -3.13 -22.99 -15.04
#